data_f13868021351327604b05048c6340375
#
_entry.id   f13868021351327604b05048c6340375
#
_cell.length_a   1.000
_cell.length_b   1.000
_cell.length_c   1.000
_cell.angle_alpha   90.00
_cell.angle_beta   90.00
_cell.angle_gamma   90.00
#
_symmetry.space_group_name_H-M   'P 1'
#
loop_
_entity.id
_entity.type
_entity.pdbx_description
1 polymer ?
#
loop_
_entity_poly.entity_id
_entity_poly.type
_entity_poly.pdbx_seq_one_letter_code
_entity_poly.pdbx_strand_id
1 'polypeptide(L)' 'MTIAITLTPSVAYSAVRAAWDQFKAAPTDTAAIDNYLEALEQYNDILETIAV' A
#
# COMPACT_ATOMS: atom_id res chain seq x y z
N MET A 1 12.15 9.80 -21.56
CA MET A 1 11.18 8.76 -21.67
C MET A 1 10.56 8.43 -20.34
N THR A 2 9.29 8.37 -20.32
CA THR A 2 8.58 8.15 -19.08
C THR A 2 8.26 6.67 -18.93
N ILE A 3 8.77 6.09 -17.90
CA ILE A 3 8.38 4.73 -17.59
C ILE A 3 7.12 4.84 -16.74
N ALA A 4 6.04 4.43 -17.32
CA ALA A 4 4.84 4.32 -16.53
C ALA A 4 5.04 3.16 -15.57
N ILE A 5 5.38 3.49 -14.35
CA ILE A 5 5.39 2.48 -13.32
C ILE A 5 3.95 2.15 -13.04
N THR A 6 3.49 1.10 -13.64
CA THR A 6 2.14 0.65 -13.38
C THR A 6 2.17 -0.16 -12.09
N LEU A 7 1.64 0.43 -11.03
CA LEU A 7 1.44 -0.32 -9.82
C LEU A 7 0.35 -1.35 -10.09
N THR A 8 0.73 -2.60 -10.06
CA THR A 8 -0.24 -3.68 -10.19
C THR A 8 -0.84 -3.97 -8.83
N PRO A 9 -2.02 -4.59 -8.76
CA PRO A 9 -2.60 -4.99 -7.48
C PRO A 9 -1.66 -5.87 -6.66
N SER A 10 -0.87 -6.69 -7.32
CA SER A 10 0.08 -7.57 -6.65
C SER A 10 1.16 -6.77 -5.92
N VAL A 11 1.70 -5.74 -6.58
CA VAL A 11 2.72 -4.87 -5.99
C VAL A 11 2.12 -4.06 -4.84
N ALA A 12 0.92 -3.53 -5.05
CA ALA A 12 0.25 -2.76 -4.01
C ALA A 12 -0.07 -3.61 -2.80
N TYR A 13 -0.49 -4.85 -3.01
CA TYR A 13 -0.75 -5.76 -1.92
C TYR A 13 0.52 -6.08 -1.13
N SER A 14 1.64 -6.28 -1.82
CA SER A 14 2.92 -6.51 -1.16
C SER A 14 3.30 -5.33 -0.27
N ALA A 15 3.03 -4.10 -0.72
CA ALA A 15 3.29 -2.90 0.07
C ALA A 15 2.41 -2.85 1.32
N VAL A 16 1.13 -3.21 1.18
CA VAL A 16 0.21 -3.27 2.31
C VAL A 16 0.70 -4.29 3.33
N ARG A 17 1.12 -5.45 2.86
CA ARG A 17 1.60 -6.50 3.73
C ARG A 17 2.86 -6.09 4.49
N ALA A 18 3.79 -5.46 3.81
CA ALA A 18 5.01 -4.97 4.44
C ALA A 18 4.69 -3.90 5.50
N ALA A 19 3.78 -3.01 5.19
CA ALA A 19 3.35 -1.99 6.14
C ALA A 19 2.65 -2.61 7.34
N TRP A 20 1.86 -3.65 7.12
CA TRP A 20 1.20 -4.38 8.19
C TRP A 20 2.21 -5.03 9.13
N ASP A 21 3.25 -5.63 8.57
CA ASP A 21 4.31 -6.24 9.36
C ASP A 21 5.02 -5.20 10.23
N GLN A 22 5.28 -4.02 9.69
CA GLN A 22 5.87 -2.93 10.45
C GLN A 22 4.95 -2.46 11.57
N PHE A 23 3.66 -2.38 11.28
CA PHE A 23 2.68 -1.97 12.27
C PHE A 23 2.63 -2.98 13.43
N LYS A 24 2.64 -4.28 13.11
CA LYS A 24 2.62 -5.31 14.15
C LYS A 24 3.87 -5.26 15.02
N ALA A 25 5.01 -4.91 14.45
CA ALA A 25 6.25 -4.83 15.19
C ALA A 25 6.30 -3.59 16.09
N ALA A 26 5.64 -2.52 15.69
CA ALA A 26 5.64 -1.27 16.45
C ALA A 26 4.24 -0.65 16.44
N PRO A 27 3.28 -1.22 17.16
CA PRO A 27 1.88 -0.79 17.09
C PRO A 27 1.64 0.62 17.64
N THR A 28 2.58 1.17 18.38
CA THR A 28 2.46 2.55 18.89
C THR A 28 3.17 3.58 18.02
N ASP A 29 3.82 3.14 16.96
CA ASP A 29 4.55 4.03 16.07
C ASP A 29 3.58 4.65 15.07
N THR A 30 3.38 5.97 15.17
CA THR A 30 2.45 6.67 14.29
C THR A 30 2.89 6.62 12.85
N ALA A 31 4.20 6.60 12.58
CA ALA A 31 4.70 6.50 11.22
C ALA A 31 4.32 5.15 10.59
N ALA A 32 4.37 4.08 11.37
CA ALA A 32 3.97 2.77 10.87
C ALA A 32 2.47 2.72 10.59
N ILE A 33 1.67 3.36 11.42
CA ILE A 33 0.22 3.44 11.21
C ILE A 33 -0.08 4.24 9.95
N ASP A 34 0.56 5.38 9.77
CA ASP A 34 0.37 6.22 8.59
C ASP A 34 0.77 5.48 7.32
N ASN A 35 1.89 4.77 7.35
CA ASN A 35 2.32 3.99 6.19
C ASN A 35 1.32 2.91 5.83
N TYR A 36 0.75 2.26 6.82
CA TYR A 36 -0.23 1.22 6.58
C TYR A 36 -1.50 1.79 5.94
N LEU A 37 -2.01 2.89 6.49
CA LEU A 37 -3.19 3.54 5.95
C LEU A 37 -2.96 4.02 4.53
N GLU A 38 -1.80 4.59 4.26
CA GLU A 38 -1.45 5.07 2.93
C GLU A 38 -1.36 3.92 1.93
N ALA A 39 -0.76 2.81 2.33
CA ALA A 39 -0.67 1.63 1.48
C ALA A 39 -2.05 1.06 1.17
N LEU A 40 -2.94 1.02 2.15
CA LEU A 40 -4.31 0.58 1.95
C LEU A 40 -5.05 1.48 0.97
N GLU A 41 -4.87 2.78 1.09
CA GLU A 41 -5.52 3.73 0.21
C GLU A 41 -5.07 3.55 -1.24
N GLN A 42 -3.77 3.38 -1.44
CA GLN A 42 -3.23 3.13 -2.77
C GLN A 42 -3.76 1.81 -3.34
N TYR A 43 -3.84 0.80 -2.53
CA TYR A 43 -4.35 -0.49 -2.96
C TYR A 43 -5.81 -0.38 -3.40
N ASN A 44 -6.62 0.32 -2.63
CA ASN A 44 -8.02 0.55 -2.98
C ASN A 44 -8.15 1.34 -4.28
N ASP A 45 -7.33 2.36 -4.48
CA ASP A 45 -7.36 3.14 -5.71
C ASP A 45 -7.06 2.28 -6.93
N ILE A 46 -6.08 1.39 -6.81
CA ILE A 46 -5.73 0.49 -7.91
C ILE A 46 -6.86 -0.46 -8.20
N LEU A 47 -7.50 -1.02 -7.19
CA LEU A 47 -8.63 -1.92 -7.38
C LEU A 47 -9.80 -1.21 -8.04
N GLU A 48 -10.08 0.03 -7.64
CA GLU A 48 -11.15 0.82 -8.27
C GLU A 48 -10.85 1.07 -9.74
N THR A 49 -9.61 1.38 -10.07
CA THR A 49 -9.21 1.64 -11.44
C THR A 49 -9.38 0.41 -12.31
N ILE A 50 -9.10 -0.76 -11.77
CA ILE A 50 -9.21 -2.01 -12.53
C ILE A 50 -10.66 -2.46 -12.62
N ALA A 51 -11.46 -2.17 -11.64
CA ALA A 51 -12.85 -2.63 -11.57
C ALA A 51 -13.78 -1.87 -12.52
N VAL A 52 -13.33 -0.77 -13.08
CA VAL A 52 -14.15 0.05 -13.97
C VAL A 52 -14.24 -0.52 -15.37
#